data_9cea5903f82b1d14508c5efbb4017ada
#
_entry.id   9cea5903f82b1d14508c5efbb4017ada
#
_cell.length_a   1.000
_cell.length_b   1.000
_cell.length_c   1.000
_cell.angle_alpha   90.00
_cell.angle_beta   90.00
_cell.angle_gamma   90.00
#
_symmetry.space_group_name_H-M   'P 1'
#
loop_
_entity.id
_entity.type
_entity.pdbx_description
1 polymer ?
#
loop_
_entity_poly.entity_id
_entity_poly.type
_entity_poly.pdbx_seq_one_letter_code
_entity_poly.pdbx_strand_id
1 'polypeptide(L)'
;MVIAFPIACFVFAFASDIAFYATSNEFWATSSFWLLSVGLITAAVAAVTGLVEVFGDNRVRDLSDTRVHAVSNGIALLLALFNWYSRFEHGSSAVVPTGMVLSGIVVLVLIFAGWKGGEMVFRHRVGVAD
;
A
#
# COMPACT_ATOMS: atom_id res chain seq x y z
N MET A 1 -0.20 4.28 13.81
CA MET A 1 0.92 3.32 13.77
C MET A 1 0.65 2.07 12.96
N VAL A 2 -0.59 1.63 12.80
CA VAL A 2 -0.97 0.44 11.99
C VAL A 2 -0.62 0.60 10.52
N ILE A 3 -0.64 1.82 9.99
CA ILE A 3 -0.43 2.15 8.56
C ILE A 3 1.02 1.92 8.09
N ALA A 4 2.01 2.02 8.98
CA ALA A 4 3.41 1.87 8.61
C ALA A 4 3.77 0.43 8.18
N PHE A 5 3.11 -0.56 8.75
CA PHE A 5 3.42 -1.96 8.49
C PHE A 5 3.07 -2.40 7.06
N PRO A 6 1.85 -2.15 6.53
CA PRO A 6 1.57 -2.47 5.13
C PRO A 6 2.45 -1.71 4.14
N ILE A 7 2.79 -0.45 4.42
CA ILE A 7 3.70 0.31 3.56
C ILE A 7 5.08 -0.38 3.50
N ALA A 8 5.62 -0.79 4.65
CA ALA A 8 6.87 -1.54 4.69
C ALA A 8 6.79 -2.84 3.89
N CYS A 9 5.69 -3.59 4.02
CA CYS A 9 5.47 -4.81 3.25
C CYS A 9 5.51 -4.56 1.73
N PHE A 10 4.86 -3.51 1.24
CA PHE A 10 4.83 -3.18 -0.18
C PHE A 10 6.18 -2.68 -0.69
N VAL A 11 6.90 -1.89 0.11
CA VAL A 11 8.26 -1.45 -0.22
C VAL A 11 9.21 -2.64 -0.31
N PHE A 12 9.19 -3.55 0.65
CA PHE A 12 10.01 -4.76 0.62
C PHE A 12 9.58 -5.76 -0.47
N ALA A 13 8.29 -5.81 -0.82
CA ALA A 13 7.83 -6.57 -1.97
C ALA A 13 8.47 -6.05 -3.27
N PHE A 14 8.48 -4.74 -3.47
CA PHE A 14 9.14 -4.12 -4.62
C PHE A 14 10.64 -4.37 -4.63
N ALA A 15 11.32 -4.23 -3.49
CA ALA A 15 12.74 -4.56 -3.37
C ALA A 15 13.02 -6.04 -3.70
N SER A 16 12.16 -6.95 -3.27
CA SER A 16 12.24 -8.38 -3.59
C SER A 16 12.02 -8.65 -5.09
N ASP A 17 11.14 -7.91 -5.74
CA ASP A 17 10.94 -7.98 -7.19
C ASP A 17 12.20 -7.56 -7.96
N ILE A 18 12.87 -6.51 -7.52
CA ILE A 18 14.15 -6.07 -8.09
C ILE A 18 15.23 -7.13 -7.89
N ALA A 19 15.30 -7.73 -6.70
CA ALA A 19 16.24 -8.79 -6.41
C ALA A 19 15.97 -10.05 -7.26
N PHE A 20 14.71 -10.40 -7.49
CA PHE A 20 14.33 -11.47 -8.41
C PHE A 20 14.75 -11.17 -9.85
N TYR A 21 14.50 -9.96 -10.31
CA TYR A 21 14.94 -9.52 -11.64
C TYR A 21 16.46 -9.63 -11.82
N ALA A 22 17.22 -9.24 -10.81
CA ALA A 22 18.68 -9.24 -10.87
C ALA A 22 19.31 -10.64 -10.73
N THR A 23 18.67 -11.55 -9.99
CA THR A 23 19.28 -12.84 -9.61
C THR A 23 18.57 -14.06 -10.21
N SER A 24 17.34 -13.91 -10.67
CA SER A 24 16.45 -15.01 -11.09
C SER A 24 16.25 -16.09 -10.02
N ASN A 25 16.46 -15.74 -8.74
CA ASN A 25 16.31 -16.64 -7.63
C ASN A 25 14.86 -16.63 -7.13
N GLU A 26 14.19 -17.78 -7.20
CA GLU A 26 12.79 -17.97 -6.82
C GLU A 26 12.49 -17.59 -5.35
N PHE A 27 13.49 -17.58 -4.48
CA PHE A 27 13.35 -17.09 -3.13
C PHE A 27 12.76 -15.67 -3.09
N TRP A 28 13.23 -14.79 -3.97
CA TRP A 28 12.76 -13.40 -4.02
C TRP A 28 11.34 -13.27 -4.57
N ALA A 29 10.97 -14.09 -5.54
CA ALA A 29 9.59 -14.13 -6.05
C ALA A 29 8.62 -14.62 -4.97
N THR A 30 8.98 -15.66 -4.23
CA THR A 30 8.20 -16.19 -3.12
C THR A 30 8.09 -15.17 -1.98
N SER A 31 9.20 -14.54 -1.60
CA SER A 31 9.22 -13.49 -0.57
C SER A 31 8.32 -12.32 -0.93
N SER A 32 8.37 -11.86 -2.19
CA SER A 32 7.51 -10.78 -2.68
C SER A 32 6.03 -11.16 -2.61
N PHE A 33 5.67 -12.38 -3.00
CA PHE A 33 4.28 -12.86 -2.91
C PHE A 33 3.74 -12.81 -1.48
N TRP A 34 4.52 -13.30 -0.52
CA TRP A 34 4.12 -13.27 0.88
C TRP A 34 4.08 -11.87 1.47
N LEU A 35 5.01 -11.01 1.09
CA LEU A 35 5.00 -9.60 1.49
C LEU A 35 3.77 -8.87 0.95
N LEU A 36 3.38 -9.12 -0.31
CA LEU A 36 2.12 -8.60 -0.87
C LEU A 36 0.91 -9.14 -0.11
N SER A 37 0.89 -10.41 0.23
CA SER A 37 -0.22 -11.05 0.95
C SER A 37 -0.42 -10.43 2.34
N VAL A 38 0.66 -10.34 3.12
CA VAL A 38 0.62 -9.73 4.46
C VAL A 38 0.33 -8.23 4.37
N GLY A 39 0.91 -7.56 3.39
CA GLY A 39 0.66 -6.14 3.14
C GLY A 39 -0.82 -5.87 2.84
N LEU A 40 -1.46 -6.66 2.00
CA LEU A 40 -2.88 -6.54 1.67
C LEU A 40 -3.79 -6.78 2.89
N ILE A 41 -3.51 -7.82 3.69
CA ILE A 41 -4.29 -8.13 4.90
C ILE A 41 -4.18 -6.96 5.90
N THR A 42 -2.97 -6.50 6.17
CA THR A 42 -2.74 -5.42 7.13
C THR A 42 -3.23 -4.07 6.62
N ALA A 43 -3.16 -3.83 5.31
CA ALA A 43 -3.75 -2.64 4.69
C ALA A 43 -5.28 -2.64 4.76
N ALA A 44 -5.93 -3.80 4.65
CA ALA A 44 -7.38 -3.92 4.84
C ALA A 44 -7.78 -3.54 6.28
N VAL A 45 -7.03 -3.99 7.29
CA VAL A 45 -7.24 -3.59 8.68
C VAL A 45 -7.05 -2.08 8.85
N ALA A 46 -5.99 -1.51 8.29
CA ALA A 46 -5.73 -0.07 8.34
C ALA A 46 -6.83 0.74 7.63
N ALA A 47 -7.37 0.24 6.52
CA ALA A 47 -8.47 0.87 5.81
C ALA A 47 -9.76 0.91 6.65
N VAL A 48 -10.08 -0.18 7.35
CA VAL A 48 -11.25 -0.21 8.25
C VAL A 48 -11.10 0.81 9.37
N THR A 49 -9.93 0.89 10.01
CA THR A 49 -9.69 1.89 11.07
C THR A 49 -9.80 3.31 10.56
N GLY A 50 -9.24 3.60 9.37
CA GLY A 50 -9.34 4.91 8.71
C GLY A 50 -10.79 5.27 8.34
N LEU A 51 -11.58 4.33 7.86
CA LEU A 51 -13.00 4.55 7.56
C LEU A 51 -13.81 4.89 8.82
N VAL A 52 -13.57 4.18 9.91
CA VAL A 52 -14.22 4.47 11.21
C VAL A 52 -13.92 5.91 11.65
N GLU A 53 -12.69 6.37 11.50
CA GLU A 53 -12.27 7.72 11.84
C GLU A 53 -12.94 8.78 10.94
N VAL A 54 -12.99 8.55 9.63
CA VAL A 54 -13.62 9.45 8.66
C VAL A 54 -15.13 9.56 8.87
N PHE A 55 -15.81 8.44 9.14
CA PHE A 55 -17.25 8.44 9.38
C PHE A 55 -17.60 8.94 10.77
N GLY A 56 -16.68 8.87 11.73
CA GLY A 56 -16.88 9.32 13.10
C GLY A 56 -16.73 10.85 13.27
N ASP A 57 -16.06 11.55 12.35
CA ASP A 57 -15.81 12.99 12.43
C ASP A 57 -16.07 13.65 11.07
N ASN A 58 -17.14 14.46 11.01
CA ASN A 58 -17.50 15.23 9.82
C ASN A 58 -16.40 16.20 9.38
N ARG A 59 -15.67 16.76 10.33
CA ARG A 59 -14.55 17.67 10.05
C ARG A 59 -13.45 16.95 9.24
N VAL A 60 -13.12 15.74 9.61
CA VAL A 60 -12.13 14.92 8.92
C VAL A 60 -12.61 14.56 7.51
N ARG A 61 -13.87 14.16 7.38
CA ARG A 61 -14.48 13.79 6.12
C ARG A 61 -14.50 14.91 5.09
N ASP A 62 -14.67 16.15 5.54
CA ASP A 62 -14.82 17.31 4.66
C ASP A 62 -13.46 17.86 4.16
N LEU A 63 -12.34 17.41 4.72
CA LEU A 63 -11.02 17.80 4.24
C LEU A 63 -10.71 17.22 2.85
N SER A 64 -10.23 18.07 1.95
CA SER A 64 -9.79 17.64 0.62
C SER A 64 -8.63 16.64 0.70
N ASP A 65 -7.71 16.83 1.63
CA ASP A 65 -6.57 15.93 1.86
C ASP A 65 -7.01 14.54 2.30
N THR A 66 -8.09 14.45 3.10
CA THR A 66 -8.70 13.15 3.48
C THR A 66 -9.19 12.39 2.25
N ARG A 67 -9.88 13.07 1.34
CA ARG A 67 -10.38 12.43 0.11
C ARG A 67 -9.25 11.98 -0.78
N VAL A 68 -8.26 12.82 -1.00
CA VAL A 68 -7.07 12.48 -1.81
C VAL A 68 -6.32 11.31 -1.19
N HIS A 69 -6.11 11.31 0.13
CA HIS A 69 -5.48 10.21 0.85
C HIS A 69 -6.27 8.90 0.69
N ALA A 70 -7.59 8.93 0.89
CA ALA A 70 -8.45 7.76 0.78
C ALA A 70 -8.48 7.19 -0.65
N VAL A 71 -8.64 8.04 -1.66
CA VAL A 71 -8.65 7.63 -3.07
C VAL A 71 -7.30 7.05 -3.48
N SER A 72 -6.19 7.69 -3.10
CA SER A 72 -4.84 7.21 -3.42
C SER A 72 -4.56 5.85 -2.79
N ASN A 73 -4.93 5.64 -1.54
CA ASN A 73 -4.81 4.32 -0.89
C ASN A 73 -5.71 3.28 -1.54
N GLY A 74 -6.93 3.63 -1.92
CA GLY A 74 -7.84 2.74 -2.65
C GLY A 74 -7.23 2.28 -3.99
N ILE A 75 -6.65 3.19 -4.75
CA ILE A 75 -5.95 2.87 -6.00
C ILE A 75 -4.76 1.95 -5.74
N ALA A 76 -3.94 2.26 -4.74
CA ALA A 76 -2.79 1.44 -4.38
C ALA A 76 -3.21 0.01 -3.99
N LEU A 77 -4.27 -0.13 -3.21
CA LEU A 77 -4.80 -1.45 -2.81
C LEU A 77 -5.34 -2.24 -3.98
N LEU A 78 -6.07 -1.61 -4.91
CA LEU A 78 -6.57 -2.29 -6.12
C LEU A 78 -5.42 -2.76 -7.01
N LEU A 79 -4.40 -1.94 -7.21
CA LEU A 79 -3.22 -2.32 -7.97
C LEU A 79 -2.44 -3.45 -7.30
N ALA A 80 -2.27 -3.39 -5.98
CA ALA A 80 -1.61 -4.43 -5.20
C ALA A 80 -2.40 -5.75 -5.23
N LEU A 81 -3.72 -5.69 -5.16
CA LEU A 81 -4.59 -6.87 -5.25
C LEU A 81 -4.50 -7.52 -6.63
N PHE A 82 -4.54 -6.74 -7.70
CA PHE A 82 -4.36 -7.23 -9.06
C PHE A 82 -2.98 -7.88 -9.24
N ASN A 83 -1.93 -7.25 -8.73
CA ASN A 83 -0.57 -7.78 -8.76
C ASN A 83 -0.46 -9.12 -7.99
N TRP A 84 -1.05 -9.18 -6.80
CA TRP A 84 -1.10 -10.40 -6.00
C TRP A 84 -1.84 -11.53 -6.72
N TYR A 85 -3.02 -11.24 -7.28
CA TYR A 85 -3.83 -12.22 -8.01
C TYR A 85 -3.08 -12.76 -9.25
N SER A 86 -2.42 -11.88 -10.00
CA SER A 86 -1.62 -12.29 -11.15
C SER A 86 -0.49 -13.27 -10.76
N ARG A 87 0.14 -13.04 -9.62
CA ARG A 87 1.17 -13.96 -9.10
C ARG A 87 0.59 -15.24 -8.56
N PHE A 88 -0.60 -15.20 -7.99
CA PHE A 88 -1.30 -16.39 -7.53
C PHE A 88 -1.60 -17.33 -8.70
N GLU A 89 -2.04 -16.79 -9.84
CA GLU A 89 -2.38 -17.57 -11.04
C GLU A 89 -1.14 -18.02 -11.85
N HIS A 90 -0.13 -17.17 -11.97
CA HIS A 90 0.99 -17.35 -12.91
C HIS A 90 2.36 -17.56 -12.22
N GLY A 91 2.40 -17.49 -10.90
CA GLY A 91 3.64 -17.68 -10.14
C GLY A 91 4.71 -16.63 -10.44
N SER A 92 5.97 -17.04 -10.44
CA SER A 92 7.11 -16.15 -10.64
C SER A 92 7.15 -15.50 -12.03
N SER A 93 6.52 -16.09 -13.04
CA SER A 93 6.44 -15.51 -14.38
C SER A 93 5.69 -14.16 -14.41
N ALA A 94 4.81 -13.93 -13.44
CA ALA A 94 4.08 -12.67 -13.31
C ALA A 94 4.88 -11.55 -12.62
N VAL A 95 6.07 -11.85 -12.07
CA VAL A 95 6.88 -10.84 -11.36
C VAL A 95 7.51 -9.86 -12.33
N VAL A 96 8.11 -10.36 -13.41
CA VAL A 96 8.83 -9.52 -14.38
C VAL A 96 8.17 -9.66 -15.76
N PRO A 97 7.88 -8.55 -16.42
CA PRO A 97 8.06 -7.14 -16.02
C PRO A 97 6.85 -6.56 -15.26
N THR A 98 5.66 -7.12 -15.45
CA THR A 98 4.38 -6.51 -15.04
C THR A 98 4.27 -6.36 -13.52
N GLY A 99 4.56 -7.42 -12.76
CA GLY A 99 4.45 -7.40 -11.31
C GLY A 99 5.40 -6.39 -10.66
N MET A 100 6.64 -6.32 -11.14
CA MET A 100 7.64 -5.36 -10.66
C MET A 100 7.22 -3.91 -10.94
N VAL A 101 6.68 -3.63 -12.13
CA VAL A 101 6.17 -2.30 -12.49
C VAL A 101 4.99 -1.92 -11.60
N LEU A 102 4.04 -2.84 -11.38
CA LEU A 102 2.90 -2.61 -10.50
C LEU A 102 3.34 -2.37 -9.05
N SER A 103 4.29 -3.14 -8.54
CA SER A 103 4.85 -2.93 -7.20
C SER A 103 5.50 -1.55 -7.07
N GLY A 104 6.23 -1.09 -8.08
CA GLY A 104 6.83 0.24 -8.12
C GLY A 104 5.79 1.35 -8.13
N ILE A 105 4.73 1.22 -8.93
CA ILE A 105 3.62 2.18 -8.97
C ILE A 105 2.91 2.24 -7.61
N VAL A 106 2.64 1.10 -6.99
CA VAL A 106 2.04 1.04 -5.65
C VAL A 106 2.89 1.81 -4.63
N VAL A 107 4.20 1.62 -4.63
CA VAL A 107 5.12 2.35 -3.73
C VAL A 107 5.04 3.86 -3.97
N LEU A 108 5.06 4.31 -5.22
CA LEU A 108 4.96 5.74 -5.55
C LEU A 108 3.63 6.34 -5.10
N VAL A 109 2.52 5.64 -5.32
CA VAL A 109 1.18 6.07 -4.88
C VAL A 109 1.12 6.14 -3.36
N LEU A 110 1.71 5.18 -2.65
CA LEU A 110 1.75 5.16 -1.18
C LEU A 110 2.63 6.29 -0.60
N ILE A 111 3.73 6.65 -1.25
CA ILE A 111 4.53 7.81 -0.86
C ILE A 111 3.70 9.09 -0.97
N PHE A 112 2.97 9.26 -2.07
CA PHE A 112 2.08 10.40 -2.26
C PHE A 112 0.94 10.41 -1.23
N ALA A 113 0.29 9.26 -1.02
CA ALA A 113 -0.77 9.13 -0.02
C ALA A 113 -0.26 9.38 1.41
N GLY A 114 0.96 8.91 1.71
CA GLY A 114 1.62 9.16 2.99
C GLY A 114 1.90 10.65 3.22
N TRP A 115 2.33 11.36 2.20
CA TRP A 115 2.48 12.81 2.27
C TRP A 115 1.15 13.49 2.62
N LYS A 116 0.08 13.15 1.89
CA LYS A 116 -1.26 13.70 2.18
C LYS A 116 -1.78 13.34 3.57
N GLY A 117 -1.51 12.12 4.03
CA GLY A 117 -1.79 11.72 5.40
C GLY A 117 -1.00 12.54 6.44
N GLY A 118 0.26 12.83 6.16
CA GLY A 118 1.08 13.73 6.98
C GLY A 118 0.50 15.14 7.06
N GLU A 119 0.05 15.72 5.95
CA GLU A 119 -0.61 17.02 5.94
C GLU A 119 -1.87 17.04 6.82
N MET A 120 -2.65 15.93 6.84
CA MET A 120 -3.81 15.80 7.74
C MET A 120 -3.41 15.88 9.21
N VAL A 121 -2.33 15.20 9.60
CA VAL A 121 -1.85 15.20 11.00
C VAL A 121 -1.23 16.54 11.38
N PHE A 122 -0.29 17.03 10.57
CA PHE A 122 0.51 18.21 10.94
C PHE A 122 -0.21 19.54 10.68
N ARG A 123 -1.01 19.62 9.64
CA ARG A 123 -1.70 20.83 9.23
C ARG A 123 -3.12 20.94 9.80
N HIS A 124 -3.84 19.82 9.83
CA HIS A 124 -5.24 19.76 10.26
C HIS A 124 -5.44 19.09 11.62
N ARG A 125 -4.37 18.63 12.27
CA ARG A 125 -4.38 17.96 13.58
C ARG A 125 -5.33 16.75 13.69
N VAL A 126 -5.52 16.04 12.58
CA VAL A 126 -6.33 14.82 12.57
C VAL A 126 -5.65 13.72 13.39
N GLY A 127 -6.39 13.13 14.32
CA GLY A 127 -5.87 12.05 15.19
C GLY A 127 -4.88 12.52 16.26
N VAL A 128 -4.73 13.82 16.49
CA VAL A 128 -3.91 14.39 17.56
C VAL A 128 -4.81 14.80 18.71
N ALA A 129 -4.59 14.21 19.91
CA ALA A 129 -5.27 14.62 21.13
C ALA A 129 -4.74 16.00 21.59
N ASP A 130 -5.65 16.90 21.92
CA ASP A 130 -5.32 18.18 22.52
C ASP A 130 -4.86 18.01 23.98
#